data_079ee20ef746bdccd1447bcbb17e8497
#
_entry.id   079ee20ef746bdccd1447bcbb17e8497
#
_cell.length_a   1.000
_cell.length_b   1.000
_cell.length_c   1.000
_cell.angle_alpha   90.00
_cell.angle_beta   90.00
_cell.angle_gamma   90.00
#
_symmetry.space_group_name_H-M   'P 1'
#
loop_
_entity.id
_entity.type
_entity.pdbx_description
1 polymer ?
#
loop_
_entity_poly.entity_id
_entity_poly.type
_entity_poly.pdbx_seq_one_letter_code
_entity_poly.pdbx_strand_id
1 'polypeptide(L)'
;MDRVRIVSFTENGYQLFCRMRKVIGDRAAVTGYSGRSQVAETHPDIYPVTEGLQAWCETVFEQSEVLIFIGACGIAVRTIAPFLDSKYTDPAVLVADEQGGHVISLLSGHLGGANAWTQFLAEGLQADPVITTASDVNGRLAVDVWAVRHGLQITDRTLAKYAAAVFVTGEPLPFYAEPGYVDIAALPEEFNRFEAKEAFWNAAERRKQEQIAGIVVSVHTGWQTNVL
;
A
#
# COMPACT_ATOMS: atom_id res chain seq x y z
N MET A 1 -6.95 -5.21 14.46
CA MET A 1 -5.51 -5.31 14.72
C MET A 1 -4.93 -6.05 13.54
N ASP A 2 -3.97 -5.45 12.85
CA ASP A 2 -3.40 -6.01 11.62
C ASP A 2 -2.75 -7.37 11.88
N ARG A 3 -2.90 -8.29 10.91
CA ARG A 3 -2.31 -9.63 10.97
C ARG A 3 -1.05 -9.66 10.11
N VAL A 4 0.09 -9.60 10.78
CA VAL A 4 1.42 -9.63 10.15
C VAL A 4 1.97 -11.06 10.19
N ARG A 5 2.32 -11.61 9.03
CA ARG A 5 2.98 -12.91 8.91
C ARG A 5 4.37 -12.74 8.34
N ILE A 6 5.35 -13.33 9.00
CA ILE A 6 6.77 -13.20 8.64
C ILE A 6 7.35 -14.58 8.43
N VAL A 7 7.93 -14.83 7.25
CA VAL A 7 8.65 -16.08 6.97
C VAL A 7 10.14 -15.81 6.79
N SER A 8 10.98 -16.65 7.41
CA SER A 8 12.44 -16.64 7.30
C SER A 8 12.98 -17.99 6.92
N PHE A 9 14.27 -18.07 6.54
CA PHE A 9 14.88 -19.31 6.02
C PHE A 9 16.19 -19.68 6.70
N THR A 10 16.75 -18.81 7.52
CA THR A 10 18.07 -18.95 8.13
C THR A 10 18.01 -18.51 9.59
N GLU A 11 19.05 -18.82 10.36
CA GLU A 11 19.19 -18.32 11.72
C GLU A 11 19.27 -16.78 11.77
N ASN A 12 20.02 -16.14 10.85
CA ASN A 12 20.05 -14.69 10.74
C ASN A 12 18.66 -14.12 10.45
N GLY A 13 17.90 -14.75 9.57
CA GLY A 13 16.52 -14.39 9.28
C GLY A 13 15.60 -14.48 10.51
N TYR A 14 15.78 -15.49 11.36
CA TYR A 14 15.08 -15.58 12.64
C TYR A 14 15.46 -14.44 13.59
N GLN A 15 16.74 -14.10 13.69
CA GLN A 15 17.18 -12.96 14.51
C GLN A 15 16.56 -11.64 14.01
N LEU A 16 16.46 -11.45 12.70
CA LEU A 16 15.77 -10.29 12.14
C LEU A 16 14.25 -10.33 12.41
N PHE A 17 13.61 -11.50 12.32
CA PHE A 17 12.21 -11.66 12.75
C PHE A 17 11.99 -11.18 14.19
N CYS A 18 12.86 -11.57 15.12
CA CYS A 18 12.78 -11.12 16.51
C CYS A 18 12.89 -9.59 16.63
N ARG A 19 13.80 -8.96 15.89
CA ARG A 19 13.93 -7.49 15.82
C ARG A 19 12.67 -6.83 15.26
N MET A 20 12.14 -7.34 14.14
CA MET A 20 10.90 -6.85 13.52
C MET A 20 9.72 -6.95 14.47
N ARG A 21 9.54 -8.12 15.12
CA ARG A 21 8.48 -8.32 16.13
C ARG A 21 8.55 -7.30 17.25
N LYS A 22 9.76 -6.97 17.72
CA LYS A 22 9.98 -5.95 18.75
C LYS A 22 9.62 -4.53 18.24
N VAL A 23 9.98 -4.20 17.01
CA VAL A 23 9.63 -2.91 16.36
C VAL A 23 8.11 -2.80 16.18
N ILE A 24 7.46 -3.87 15.75
CA ILE A 24 5.99 -3.89 15.55
C ILE A 24 5.25 -3.75 16.87
N GLY A 25 5.73 -4.38 17.96
CA GLY A 25 5.12 -4.30 19.28
C GLY A 25 3.63 -4.64 19.28
N ASP A 26 2.84 -3.81 19.97
CA ASP A 26 1.38 -3.96 20.07
C ASP A 26 0.60 -3.40 18.88
N ARG A 27 1.29 -2.89 17.84
CA ARG A 27 0.64 -2.32 16.65
C ARG A 27 -0.10 -3.38 15.83
N ALA A 28 0.43 -4.60 15.78
CA ALA A 28 -0.13 -5.69 15.00
C ALA A 28 0.08 -7.07 15.65
N ALA A 29 -0.77 -8.04 15.31
CA ALA A 29 -0.56 -9.44 15.70
C ALA A 29 0.47 -10.09 14.77
N VAL A 30 1.63 -10.47 15.28
CA VAL A 30 2.75 -11.04 14.52
C VAL A 30 2.81 -12.56 14.69
N THR A 31 2.84 -13.28 13.56
CA THR A 31 3.10 -14.72 13.53
C THR A 31 4.35 -15.01 12.68
N GLY A 32 5.31 -15.72 13.26
CA GLY A 32 6.57 -16.12 12.61
C GLY A 32 6.51 -17.51 12.01
N TYR A 33 7.17 -17.69 10.87
CA TYR A 33 7.31 -18.97 10.17
C TYR A 33 8.76 -19.19 9.72
N SER A 34 9.16 -20.46 9.62
CA SER A 34 10.43 -20.82 8.99
C SER A 34 10.22 -21.77 7.82
N GLY A 35 10.79 -21.42 6.68
CA GLY A 35 10.90 -22.29 5.53
C GLY A 35 11.92 -23.44 5.70
N ARG A 36 12.62 -23.51 6.86
CA ARG A 36 13.53 -24.61 7.23
C ARG A 36 13.12 -25.18 8.58
N SER A 37 12.79 -26.46 8.61
CA SER A 37 12.34 -27.16 9.82
C SER A 37 13.32 -27.06 10.97
N GLN A 38 14.64 -27.17 10.69
CA GLN A 38 15.70 -27.08 11.72
C GLN A 38 15.67 -25.76 12.51
N VAL A 39 15.36 -24.63 11.83
CA VAL A 39 15.25 -23.33 12.52
C VAL A 39 14.01 -23.32 13.41
N ALA A 40 12.88 -23.82 12.92
CA ALA A 40 11.64 -23.88 13.72
C ALA A 40 11.75 -24.87 14.91
N GLU A 41 12.49 -25.97 14.77
CA GLU A 41 12.76 -26.92 15.87
C GLU A 41 13.56 -26.28 17.01
N THR A 42 14.44 -25.33 16.67
CA THR A 42 15.26 -24.61 17.66
C THR A 42 14.51 -23.46 18.33
N HIS A 43 13.51 -22.89 17.63
CA HIS A 43 12.78 -21.70 18.07
C HIS A 43 11.27 -21.96 18.16
N PRO A 44 10.75 -22.29 19.36
CA PRO A 44 9.34 -22.68 19.56
C PRO A 44 8.33 -21.54 19.37
N ASP A 45 8.78 -20.32 19.16
CA ASP A 45 7.96 -19.12 18.94
C ASP A 45 7.66 -18.84 17.45
N ILE A 46 8.11 -19.71 16.54
CA ILE A 46 7.79 -19.71 15.12
C ILE A 46 7.31 -21.09 14.66
N TYR A 47 6.53 -21.11 13.58
CA TYR A 47 5.96 -22.33 13.02
C TYR A 47 6.77 -22.84 11.82
N PRO A 48 6.97 -24.15 11.67
CA PRO A 48 7.59 -24.69 10.45
C PRO A 48 6.64 -24.59 9.26
N VAL A 49 7.20 -24.31 8.08
CA VAL A 49 6.52 -24.49 6.80
C VAL A 49 6.73 -25.93 6.35
N THR A 50 5.73 -26.78 6.51
CA THR A 50 5.85 -28.24 6.33
C THR A 50 5.56 -28.71 4.90
N GLU A 51 4.62 -28.08 4.18
CA GLU A 51 4.15 -28.51 2.87
C GLU A 51 4.72 -27.68 1.71
N GLY A 52 5.79 -26.94 1.98
CA GLY A 52 6.41 -26.03 1.05
C GLY A 52 5.78 -24.62 1.03
N LEU A 53 6.54 -23.66 0.49
CA LEU A 53 6.19 -22.23 0.55
C LEU A 53 4.89 -21.89 -0.17
N GLN A 54 4.59 -22.57 -1.29
CA GLN A 54 3.35 -22.29 -2.03
C GLN A 54 2.12 -22.73 -1.24
N ALA A 55 2.11 -23.96 -0.71
CA ALA A 55 0.99 -24.44 0.10
C ALA A 55 0.79 -23.60 1.37
N TRP A 56 1.88 -23.19 2.03
CA TRP A 56 1.83 -22.26 3.13
C TRP A 56 1.23 -20.91 2.70
N CYS A 57 1.68 -20.35 1.57
CA CYS A 57 1.22 -19.07 1.06
C CYS A 57 -0.28 -19.12 0.73
N GLU A 58 -0.78 -20.19 0.12
CA GLU A 58 -2.20 -20.42 -0.13
C GLU A 58 -3.04 -20.25 1.14
N THR A 59 -2.55 -20.76 2.27
CA THR A 59 -3.29 -20.68 3.53
C THR A 59 -3.24 -19.32 4.20
N VAL A 60 -2.19 -18.53 3.96
CA VAL A 60 -1.97 -17.28 4.71
C VAL A 60 -2.18 -16.02 3.89
N PHE A 61 -2.14 -16.06 2.56
CA PHE A 61 -2.13 -14.90 1.70
C PHE A 61 -3.36 -14.01 1.92
N GLU A 62 -4.56 -14.55 1.71
CA GLU A 62 -5.82 -13.83 1.90
C GLU A 62 -6.12 -13.48 3.37
N GLN A 63 -5.52 -14.21 4.31
CA GLN A 63 -5.73 -14.00 5.74
C GLN A 63 -4.77 -12.97 6.35
N SER A 64 -3.80 -12.48 5.58
CA SER A 64 -2.81 -11.50 6.02
C SER A 64 -3.21 -10.09 5.61
N GLU A 65 -3.00 -9.12 6.44
CA GLU A 65 -2.90 -7.73 6.04
C GLU A 65 -1.49 -7.40 5.55
N VAL A 66 -0.49 -8.02 6.21
CA VAL A 66 0.92 -7.83 5.85
C VAL A 66 1.65 -9.17 5.81
N LEU A 67 2.35 -9.43 4.73
CA LEU A 67 3.18 -10.62 4.52
C LEU A 67 4.63 -10.20 4.30
N ILE A 68 5.55 -10.68 5.13
CA ILE A 68 6.96 -10.29 5.07
C ILE A 68 7.82 -11.53 4.80
N PHE A 69 8.65 -11.45 3.78
CA PHE A 69 9.67 -12.45 3.48
C PHE A 69 11.05 -11.93 3.91
N ILE A 70 11.71 -12.64 4.81
CA ILE A 70 13.10 -12.36 5.16
C ILE A 70 13.97 -13.28 4.31
N GLY A 71 14.48 -12.73 3.19
CA GLY A 71 15.26 -13.48 2.21
C GLY A 71 15.26 -12.84 0.82
N ALA A 72 15.59 -13.63 -0.20
CA ALA A 72 15.70 -13.12 -1.57
C ALA A 72 14.32 -12.76 -2.18
N CYS A 73 14.21 -11.60 -2.83
CA CYS A 73 13.00 -11.14 -3.55
C CYS A 73 12.44 -12.20 -4.51
N GLY A 74 13.32 -12.95 -5.19
CA GLY A 74 12.90 -14.00 -6.12
C GLY A 74 12.16 -15.16 -5.46
N ILE A 75 12.39 -15.44 -4.18
CA ILE A 75 11.63 -16.42 -3.41
C ILE A 75 10.22 -15.87 -3.18
N ALA A 76 10.11 -14.64 -2.67
CA ALA A 76 8.83 -14.00 -2.44
C ALA A 76 7.97 -13.96 -3.71
N VAL A 77 8.53 -13.44 -4.82
CA VAL A 77 7.82 -13.34 -6.11
C VAL A 77 7.28 -14.68 -6.59
N ARG A 78 8.13 -15.74 -6.60
CA ARG A 78 7.68 -17.06 -7.04
C ARG A 78 6.62 -17.68 -6.11
N THR A 79 6.69 -17.36 -4.83
CA THR A 79 5.75 -17.88 -3.82
C THR A 79 4.38 -17.24 -3.97
N ILE A 80 4.31 -15.91 -4.12
CA ILE A 80 3.03 -15.19 -4.16
C ILE A 80 2.37 -15.18 -5.55
N ALA A 81 3.14 -15.37 -6.64
CA ALA A 81 2.65 -15.20 -8.00
C ALA A 81 1.34 -15.95 -8.32
N PRO A 82 1.09 -17.19 -7.84
CA PRO A 82 -0.17 -17.91 -8.11
C PRO A 82 -1.39 -17.30 -7.43
N PHE A 83 -1.21 -16.44 -6.41
CA PHE A 83 -2.28 -15.94 -5.55
C PHE A 83 -2.62 -14.48 -5.81
N LEU A 84 -1.92 -13.83 -6.76
CA LEU A 84 -2.15 -12.43 -7.09
C LEU A 84 -3.49 -12.25 -7.80
N ASP A 85 -4.34 -11.38 -7.27
CA ASP A 85 -5.64 -11.03 -7.84
C ASP A 85 -5.71 -9.54 -8.17
N SER A 86 -5.66 -8.69 -7.14
CA SER A 86 -5.85 -7.26 -7.31
C SER A 86 -5.08 -6.44 -6.27
N LYS A 87 -4.50 -5.30 -6.70
CA LYS A 87 -3.89 -4.33 -5.78
C LYS A 87 -4.83 -3.79 -4.70
N TYR A 88 -6.13 -4.08 -4.79
CA TYR A 88 -7.15 -3.66 -3.82
C TYR A 88 -7.47 -4.71 -2.77
N THR A 89 -7.16 -5.97 -3.06
CA THR A 89 -7.47 -7.14 -2.22
C THR A 89 -6.23 -7.83 -1.72
N ASP A 90 -5.15 -7.81 -2.50
CA ASP A 90 -3.90 -8.46 -2.14
C ASP A 90 -3.26 -7.78 -0.91
N PRO A 91 -2.70 -8.55 0.03
CA PRO A 91 -2.04 -8.01 1.20
C PRO A 91 -0.84 -7.13 0.85
N ALA A 92 -0.41 -6.31 1.79
CA ALA A 92 0.91 -5.69 1.71
C ALA A 92 1.98 -6.77 1.72
N VAL A 93 2.84 -6.83 0.70
CA VAL A 93 3.97 -7.77 0.70
C VAL A 93 5.28 -7.00 0.75
N LEU A 94 6.10 -7.34 1.75
CA LEU A 94 7.43 -6.79 1.95
C LEU A 94 8.50 -7.87 1.84
N VAL A 95 9.69 -7.46 1.45
CA VAL A 95 10.88 -8.30 1.51
C VAL A 95 11.97 -7.57 2.28
N ALA A 96 12.68 -8.28 3.15
CA ALA A 96 13.89 -7.77 3.79
C ALA A 96 15.05 -8.73 3.58
N ASP A 97 16.27 -8.20 3.40
CA ASP A 97 17.46 -9.04 3.47
C ASP A 97 17.68 -9.55 4.89
N GLU A 98 18.34 -10.68 5.05
CA GLU A 98 18.48 -11.35 6.36
C GLU A 98 19.32 -10.59 7.40
N GLN A 99 20.08 -9.58 6.95
CA GLN A 99 20.81 -8.69 7.86
C GLN A 99 19.97 -7.48 8.30
N GLY A 100 18.88 -7.22 7.58
CA GLY A 100 17.98 -6.09 7.84
C GLY A 100 18.58 -4.76 7.41
N GLY A 101 19.38 -4.78 6.34
CA GLY A 101 19.91 -3.56 5.73
C GLY A 101 18.90 -2.86 4.84
N HIS A 102 17.97 -3.61 4.24
CA HIS A 102 16.96 -3.08 3.35
C HIS A 102 15.58 -3.66 3.68
N VAL A 103 14.55 -2.84 3.57
CA VAL A 103 13.14 -3.26 3.59
C VAL A 103 12.49 -2.78 2.30
N ILE A 104 11.95 -3.71 1.52
CA ILE A 104 11.47 -3.50 0.16
C ILE A 104 9.94 -3.62 0.14
N SER A 105 9.25 -2.58 -0.35
CA SER A 105 7.83 -2.63 -0.70
C SER A 105 7.66 -3.37 -2.02
N LEU A 106 7.22 -4.64 -1.96
CA LEU A 106 7.15 -5.51 -3.14
C LEU A 106 5.78 -5.46 -3.82
N LEU A 107 4.68 -5.46 -3.04
CA LEU A 107 3.31 -5.50 -3.56
C LEU A 107 2.38 -4.67 -2.70
N SER A 108 1.30 -4.13 -3.31
CA SER A 108 0.23 -3.36 -2.65
C SER A 108 0.75 -2.14 -1.88
N GLY A 109 1.61 -1.34 -2.53
CA GLY A 109 2.34 -0.22 -1.93
C GLY A 109 1.44 0.83 -1.29
N HIS A 110 0.38 1.27 -1.99
CA HIS A 110 -0.51 2.34 -1.55
C HIS A 110 -1.64 1.83 -0.63
N LEU A 111 -2.74 1.35 -1.22
CA LEU A 111 -3.94 0.94 -0.48
C LEU A 111 -3.70 -0.26 0.43
N GLY A 112 -2.88 -1.22 0.02
CA GLY A 112 -2.48 -2.33 0.86
C GLY A 112 -1.51 -1.93 1.98
N GLY A 113 -0.89 -0.74 1.88
CA GLY A 113 -0.06 -0.17 2.94
C GLY A 113 1.40 -0.63 2.95
N ALA A 114 1.89 -1.37 1.92
CA ALA A 114 3.26 -1.87 1.92
C ALA A 114 4.31 -0.74 2.01
N ASN A 115 4.08 0.43 1.38
CA ASN A 115 4.98 1.58 1.50
C ASN A 115 5.06 2.10 2.95
N ALA A 116 3.91 2.24 3.61
CA ALA A 116 3.87 2.71 5.00
C ALA A 116 4.53 1.72 5.97
N TRP A 117 4.29 0.41 5.78
CA TRP A 117 4.95 -0.64 6.55
C TRP A 117 6.46 -0.71 6.29
N THR A 118 6.88 -0.52 5.04
CA THR A 118 8.30 -0.47 4.66
C THR A 118 9.01 0.68 5.38
N GLN A 119 8.43 1.89 5.35
CA GLN A 119 8.95 3.06 6.05
C GLN A 119 9.06 2.82 7.56
N PHE A 120 7.97 2.34 8.17
CA PHE A 120 7.90 2.08 9.60
C PHE A 120 8.93 1.05 10.08
N LEU A 121 9.06 -0.07 9.37
CA LEU A 121 10.04 -1.10 9.72
C LEU A 121 11.47 -0.65 9.47
N ALA A 122 11.73 0.04 8.35
CA ALA A 122 13.06 0.54 8.03
C ALA A 122 13.54 1.55 9.09
N GLU A 123 12.68 2.47 9.54
CA GLU A 123 12.99 3.40 10.62
C GLU A 123 13.35 2.67 11.93
N GLY A 124 12.51 1.71 12.36
CA GLY A 124 12.73 0.96 13.60
C GLY A 124 13.94 0.02 13.57
N LEU A 125 14.32 -0.45 12.38
CA LEU A 125 15.48 -1.34 12.16
C LEU A 125 16.76 -0.58 11.82
N GLN A 126 16.67 0.71 11.51
CA GLN A 126 17.74 1.51 10.91
C GLN A 126 18.20 0.95 9.57
N ALA A 127 17.23 0.51 8.74
CA ALA A 127 17.41 -0.05 7.42
C ALA A 127 17.09 0.98 6.33
N ASP A 128 17.49 0.72 5.09
CA ASP A 128 17.12 1.52 3.93
C ASP A 128 15.73 1.09 3.41
N PRO A 129 14.73 1.98 3.34
CA PRO A 129 13.45 1.68 2.73
C PRO A 129 13.57 1.72 1.19
N VAL A 130 13.13 0.65 0.54
CA VAL A 130 13.12 0.58 -0.94
C VAL A 130 11.67 0.67 -1.42
N ILE A 131 11.28 1.87 -1.86
CA ILE A 131 9.95 2.19 -2.38
C ILE A 131 10.13 2.71 -3.81
N THR A 132 9.41 2.10 -4.76
CA THR A 132 9.57 2.38 -6.21
C THR A 132 8.33 2.95 -6.86
N THR A 133 7.25 3.18 -6.12
CA THR A 133 6.02 3.77 -6.65
C THR A 133 6.23 5.21 -7.07
N ALA A 134 5.80 5.55 -8.28
CA ALA A 134 6.11 6.84 -8.93
C ALA A 134 5.63 8.04 -8.11
N SER A 135 4.45 7.97 -7.47
CA SER A 135 3.95 9.04 -6.59
C SER A 135 4.87 9.28 -5.40
N ASP A 136 5.32 8.21 -4.72
CA ASP A 136 6.20 8.33 -3.55
C ASP A 136 7.58 8.87 -3.94
N VAL A 137 8.17 8.34 -5.03
CA VAL A 137 9.49 8.78 -5.52
C VAL A 137 9.48 10.26 -5.93
N ASN A 138 8.37 10.74 -6.49
CA ASN A 138 8.22 12.13 -6.93
C ASN A 138 7.59 13.04 -5.85
N GLY A 139 7.29 12.53 -4.66
CA GLY A 139 6.61 13.28 -3.60
C GLY A 139 5.21 13.74 -4.01
N ARG A 140 4.49 12.96 -4.83
CA ARG A 140 3.18 13.32 -5.39
C ARG A 140 2.05 12.60 -4.67
N LEU A 141 0.89 13.22 -4.75
CA LEU A 141 -0.32 12.70 -4.12
C LEU A 141 -0.76 11.36 -4.71
N ALA A 142 -0.95 10.37 -3.84
CA ALA A 142 -1.68 9.14 -4.16
C ALA A 142 -3.18 9.37 -3.85
N VAL A 143 -3.98 9.64 -4.88
CA VAL A 143 -5.40 10.03 -4.73
C VAL A 143 -6.23 8.96 -4.01
N ASP A 144 -5.91 7.68 -4.23
CA ASP A 144 -6.55 6.53 -3.58
C ASP A 144 -6.25 6.49 -2.07
N VAL A 145 -4.99 6.71 -1.68
CA VAL A 145 -4.61 6.80 -0.26
C VAL A 145 -5.23 8.03 0.40
N TRP A 146 -5.25 9.17 -0.31
CA TRP A 146 -5.87 10.39 0.19
C TRP A 146 -7.37 10.18 0.44
N ALA A 147 -8.09 9.57 -0.51
CA ALA A 147 -9.50 9.26 -0.36
C ALA A 147 -9.77 8.40 0.88
N VAL A 148 -9.03 7.29 1.05
CA VAL A 148 -9.19 6.38 2.20
C VAL A 148 -8.91 7.09 3.53
N ARG A 149 -7.86 7.92 3.61
CA ARG A 149 -7.53 8.68 4.83
C ARG A 149 -8.62 9.68 5.24
N HIS A 150 -9.41 10.16 4.27
CA HIS A 150 -10.54 11.06 4.53
C HIS A 150 -11.89 10.32 4.64
N GLY A 151 -11.89 8.98 4.69
CA GLY A 151 -13.12 8.18 4.77
C GLY A 151 -13.98 8.23 3.50
N LEU A 152 -13.38 8.56 2.36
CA LEU A 152 -14.04 8.68 1.07
C LEU A 152 -13.96 7.37 0.28
N GLN A 153 -14.98 7.11 -0.53
CA GLN A 153 -15.01 5.97 -1.44
C GLN A 153 -14.81 6.44 -2.89
N ILE A 154 -13.87 5.81 -3.58
CA ILE A 154 -13.64 6.03 -5.01
C ILE A 154 -14.71 5.30 -5.81
N THR A 155 -15.48 6.04 -6.62
CA THR A 155 -16.57 5.49 -7.44
C THR A 155 -16.09 4.92 -8.77
N ASP A 156 -15.00 5.46 -9.34
CA ASP A 156 -14.41 4.99 -10.60
C ASP A 156 -12.89 4.81 -10.47
N ARG A 157 -12.47 3.55 -10.45
CA ARG A 157 -11.05 3.18 -10.33
C ARG A 157 -10.21 3.53 -11.56
N THR A 158 -10.83 3.65 -12.73
CA THR A 158 -10.15 4.04 -13.96
C THR A 158 -9.83 5.52 -13.93
N LEU A 159 -10.78 6.34 -13.53
CA LEU A 159 -10.55 7.77 -13.34
C LEU A 159 -9.52 8.04 -12.24
N ALA A 160 -9.51 7.27 -11.15
CA ALA A 160 -8.49 7.39 -10.12
C ALA A 160 -7.07 7.12 -10.65
N LYS A 161 -6.91 6.15 -11.59
CA LYS A 161 -5.62 5.92 -12.27
C LYS A 161 -5.20 7.11 -13.13
N TYR A 162 -6.14 7.71 -13.85
CA TYR A 162 -5.86 8.90 -14.66
C TYR A 162 -5.50 10.10 -13.79
N ALA A 163 -6.21 10.31 -12.67
CA ALA A 163 -5.84 11.35 -11.70
C ALA A 163 -4.42 11.16 -11.18
N ALA A 164 -4.07 9.94 -10.76
CA ALA A 164 -2.73 9.62 -10.28
C ALA A 164 -1.66 9.87 -11.37
N ALA A 165 -1.95 9.54 -12.64
CA ALA A 165 -1.03 9.81 -13.74
C ALA A 165 -0.82 11.31 -13.98
N VAL A 166 -1.88 12.13 -13.90
CA VAL A 166 -1.77 13.58 -14.00
C VAL A 166 -0.96 14.16 -12.83
N PHE A 167 -1.21 13.72 -11.59
CA PHE A 167 -0.46 14.21 -10.43
C PHE A 167 1.04 13.92 -10.51
N VAL A 168 1.44 12.77 -11.09
CA VAL A 168 2.86 12.47 -11.31
C VAL A 168 3.54 13.50 -12.23
N THR A 169 2.81 14.10 -13.19
CA THR A 169 3.35 15.18 -14.04
C THR A 169 3.45 16.53 -13.33
N GLY A 170 2.86 16.66 -12.13
CA GLY A 170 2.80 17.90 -11.37
C GLY A 170 1.67 18.84 -11.80
N GLU A 171 0.76 18.37 -12.65
CA GLU A 171 -0.37 19.17 -13.11
C GLU A 171 -1.54 19.06 -12.10
N PRO A 172 -2.09 20.18 -11.60
CA PRO A 172 -3.22 20.13 -10.69
C PRO A 172 -4.54 19.83 -11.42
N LEU A 173 -5.41 19.05 -10.78
CA LEU A 173 -6.78 18.80 -11.27
C LEU A 173 -7.80 19.72 -10.60
N PRO A 174 -8.81 20.19 -11.33
CA PRO A 174 -9.98 20.83 -10.74
C PRO A 174 -10.56 19.95 -9.64
N PHE A 175 -10.84 20.57 -8.48
CA PHE A 175 -11.36 19.88 -7.31
C PHE A 175 -12.53 20.67 -6.70
N TYR A 176 -13.60 19.96 -6.41
CA TYR A 176 -14.75 20.48 -5.68
C TYR A 176 -15.19 19.48 -4.62
N ALA A 177 -15.46 19.96 -3.43
CA ALA A 177 -16.07 19.16 -2.37
C ALA A 177 -17.33 19.86 -1.88
N GLU A 178 -18.42 19.13 -1.73
CA GLU A 178 -19.60 19.63 -1.05
C GLU A 178 -19.25 19.99 0.41
N PRO A 179 -19.87 21.04 0.97
CA PRO A 179 -19.53 21.49 2.32
C PRO A 179 -19.67 20.40 3.38
N GLY A 180 -18.69 20.32 4.25
CA GLY A 180 -18.68 19.40 5.41
C GLY A 180 -18.06 18.02 5.19
N TYR A 181 -17.62 17.67 3.97
CA TYR A 181 -17.02 16.36 3.71
C TYR A 181 -15.50 16.33 3.77
N VAL A 182 -14.86 17.46 3.50
CA VAL A 182 -13.40 17.57 3.52
C VAL A 182 -13.00 18.92 4.11
N ASP A 183 -11.97 18.97 4.92
CA ASP A 183 -11.35 20.23 5.32
C ASP A 183 -10.59 20.83 4.14
N ILE A 184 -11.21 21.86 3.57
CA ILE A 184 -10.73 22.53 2.38
C ILE A 184 -9.47 23.38 2.67
N ALA A 185 -9.15 23.70 3.91
CA ALA A 185 -7.98 24.48 4.27
C ALA A 185 -6.67 23.68 4.17
N ALA A 186 -6.76 22.37 4.25
CA ALA A 186 -5.61 21.44 4.26
C ALA A 186 -5.50 20.57 3.00
N LEU A 187 -6.01 21.06 1.86
CA LEU A 187 -5.95 20.32 0.59
C LEU A 187 -4.50 20.29 0.03
N PRO A 188 -4.08 19.15 -0.53
CA PRO A 188 -2.84 19.05 -1.30
C PRO A 188 -2.78 20.03 -2.49
N GLU A 189 -1.58 20.44 -2.87
CA GLU A 189 -1.35 21.36 -3.98
C GLU A 189 -1.79 20.82 -5.35
N GLU A 190 -1.91 19.50 -5.48
CA GLU A 190 -2.42 18.83 -6.67
C GLU A 190 -3.91 19.09 -6.93
N PHE A 191 -4.62 19.64 -5.96
CA PHE A 191 -6.03 20.01 -6.10
C PHE A 191 -6.19 21.50 -6.39
N ASN A 192 -6.55 21.83 -7.62
CA ASN A 192 -7.01 23.18 -7.99
C ASN A 192 -8.44 23.38 -7.50
N ARG A 193 -8.58 23.94 -6.31
CA ARG A 193 -9.81 24.06 -5.55
C ARG A 193 -10.78 25.07 -6.11
N PHE A 194 -12.06 24.70 -6.12
CA PHE A 194 -13.18 25.57 -6.40
C PHE A 194 -14.19 25.56 -5.24
N GLU A 195 -14.62 26.75 -4.81
CA GLU A 195 -15.63 26.89 -3.74
C GLU A 195 -17.06 26.77 -4.30
N ALA A 196 -17.27 27.24 -5.53
CA ALA A 196 -18.55 27.20 -6.20
C ALA A 196 -18.59 26.05 -7.23
N LYS A 197 -19.68 25.29 -7.21
CA LYS A 197 -19.94 24.17 -8.11
C LYS A 197 -19.88 24.59 -9.59
N GLU A 198 -20.46 25.75 -9.91
CA GLU A 198 -20.48 26.31 -11.26
C GLU A 198 -19.08 26.65 -11.77
N ALA A 199 -18.21 27.19 -10.90
CA ALA A 199 -16.84 27.51 -11.24
C ALA A 199 -16.01 26.22 -11.51
N PHE A 200 -16.23 25.18 -10.72
CA PHE A 200 -15.65 23.86 -10.94
C PHE A 200 -16.08 23.30 -12.31
N TRP A 201 -17.38 23.33 -12.64
CA TRP A 201 -17.87 22.82 -13.91
C TRP A 201 -17.30 23.57 -15.11
N ASN A 202 -17.14 24.87 -15.02
CA ASN A 202 -16.51 25.67 -16.07
C ASN A 202 -15.03 25.28 -16.27
N ALA A 203 -14.33 24.89 -15.22
CA ALA A 203 -12.96 24.41 -15.30
C ALA A 203 -12.89 22.98 -15.86
N ALA A 204 -13.75 22.08 -15.39
CA ALA A 204 -13.83 20.71 -15.89
C ALA A 204 -14.24 20.65 -17.38
N GLU A 205 -15.18 21.50 -17.83
CA GLU A 205 -15.58 21.57 -19.23
C GLU A 205 -14.45 21.94 -20.18
N ARG A 206 -13.46 22.73 -19.73
CA ARG A 206 -12.25 23.02 -20.53
C ARG A 206 -11.37 21.80 -20.75
N ARG A 207 -11.49 20.79 -19.86
CA ARG A 207 -10.76 19.52 -19.86
C ARG A 207 -11.60 18.35 -20.39
N LYS A 208 -12.76 18.57 -20.97
CA LYS A 208 -13.69 17.50 -21.40
C LYS A 208 -13.12 16.50 -22.42
N GLN A 209 -12.08 16.88 -23.14
CA GLN A 209 -11.37 16.02 -24.10
C GLN A 209 -10.28 15.17 -23.44
N GLU A 210 -9.98 15.41 -22.17
CA GLU A 210 -8.97 14.67 -21.42
C GLU A 210 -9.60 13.41 -20.79
N GLN A 211 -8.73 12.48 -20.37
CA GLN A 211 -9.16 11.24 -19.72
C GLN A 211 -9.81 11.50 -18.36
N ILE A 212 -9.40 12.59 -17.69
CA ILE A 212 -10.00 13.09 -16.47
C ILE A 212 -10.13 14.62 -16.51
N ALA A 213 -11.30 15.12 -16.17
CA ALA A 213 -11.61 16.55 -16.16
C ALA A 213 -11.49 17.18 -14.76
N GLY A 214 -11.70 16.41 -13.70
CA GLY A 214 -11.63 16.90 -12.33
C GLY A 214 -12.06 15.85 -11.30
N ILE A 215 -12.08 16.26 -10.04
CA ILE A 215 -12.42 15.41 -8.89
C ILE A 215 -13.53 16.10 -8.09
N VAL A 216 -14.57 15.34 -7.71
CA VAL A 216 -15.68 15.80 -6.88
C VAL A 216 -15.85 14.91 -5.67
N VAL A 217 -16.00 15.51 -4.48
CA VAL A 217 -16.41 14.83 -3.26
C VAL A 217 -17.88 15.18 -2.97
N SER A 218 -18.75 14.17 -3.02
CA SER A 218 -20.19 14.33 -2.90
C SER A 218 -20.84 13.02 -2.44
N VAL A 219 -22.05 13.11 -1.85
CA VAL A 219 -22.93 11.94 -1.62
C VAL A 219 -23.86 11.67 -2.80
N HIS A 220 -23.87 12.53 -3.80
CA HIS A 220 -24.72 12.40 -4.98
C HIS A 220 -24.02 11.63 -6.08
N THR A 221 -24.79 10.89 -6.88
CA THR A 221 -24.35 10.16 -8.07
C THR A 221 -24.79 10.89 -9.35
N GLY A 222 -24.28 10.50 -10.50
CA GLY A 222 -24.70 11.07 -11.79
C GLY A 222 -23.87 12.27 -12.25
N TRP A 223 -22.62 12.36 -11.80
CA TRP A 223 -21.64 13.31 -12.30
C TRP A 223 -21.22 12.98 -13.75
N GLN A 224 -20.55 13.91 -14.41
CA GLN A 224 -20.06 13.69 -15.78
C GLN A 224 -19.11 12.49 -15.86
N THR A 225 -19.06 11.83 -17.02
CA THR A 225 -18.35 10.55 -17.20
C THR A 225 -16.84 10.58 -16.96
N ASN A 226 -16.20 11.74 -17.01
CA ASN A 226 -14.76 11.91 -16.78
C ASN A 226 -14.42 12.74 -15.51
N VAL A 227 -15.35 12.78 -14.54
CA VAL A 227 -15.15 13.37 -13.21
C VAL A 227 -15.15 12.24 -12.18
N LEU A 228 -14.06 12.15 -11.39
CA LEU A 228 -13.88 11.20 -10.29
C LEU A 228 -14.62 11.66 -9.05
#